data_d44ed6705fc6dbd0f8f413c1639a6d49
#
_entry.id   d44ed6705fc6dbd0f8f413c1639a6d49
#
_cell.length_a   1.000
_cell.length_b   1.000
_cell.length_c   1.000
_cell.angle_alpha   90.00
_cell.angle_beta   90.00
_cell.angle_gamma   90.00
#
_symmetry.space_group_name_H-M   'P 1'
#
loop_
_entity.id
_entity.type
_entity.pdbx_description
1 polymer ?
#
loop_
_entity_poly.entity_id
_entity_poly.type
_entity_poly.pdbx_seq_one_letter_code
_entity_poly.pdbx_strand_id
1 'polypeptide(L)'
;MHYVKHLSKDPVLKPLLKKHSPFELKKQKELYLYLCFSIMSQQLSTKVASVIKKRFLDLYDGKPTPAQILETPFEKLRGIGLSNAKVNYVQNVARFELEKGMGASLLNKMENEEIISYLTEIKGVGRWTTEMLMMFALGREDVFAPDDLGIQQAMIGLYSLRHRKKKLLLEKMKQISLQWSPYRTYACLLLWRWKDS
;
A
#
# COMPACT_ATOMS: atom_id res chain seq x y z
N MET A 1 -23.67 -1.42 5.07
CA MET A 1 -22.54 -1.11 4.14
C MET A 1 -22.58 -2.09 2.98
N HIS A 2 -22.40 -1.60 1.75
CA HIS A 2 -22.54 -2.41 0.52
C HIS A 2 -21.55 -3.59 0.46
N TYR A 3 -20.28 -3.36 0.83
CA TYR A 3 -19.26 -4.40 0.81
C TYR A 3 -19.55 -5.56 1.78
N VAL A 4 -20.13 -5.29 2.96
CA VAL A 4 -20.49 -6.35 3.93
C VAL A 4 -21.51 -7.32 3.33
N LYS A 5 -22.57 -6.78 2.70
CA LYS A 5 -23.57 -7.61 2.00
C LYS A 5 -22.97 -8.40 0.85
N HIS A 6 -22.04 -7.79 0.09
CA HIS A 6 -21.39 -8.43 -1.05
C HIS A 6 -20.45 -9.55 -0.61
N LEU A 7 -19.50 -9.25 0.27
CA LEU A 7 -18.50 -10.21 0.74
C LEU A 7 -19.10 -11.32 1.64
N SER A 8 -20.28 -11.12 2.24
CA SER A 8 -20.97 -12.19 2.98
C SER A 8 -21.46 -13.35 2.10
N LYS A 9 -21.40 -13.21 0.77
CA LYS A 9 -21.68 -14.31 -0.17
C LYS A 9 -20.55 -15.34 -0.18
N ASP A 10 -19.33 -14.92 0.18
CA ASP A 10 -18.20 -15.83 0.35
C ASP A 10 -18.31 -16.52 1.72
N PRO A 11 -18.47 -17.86 1.75
CA PRO A 11 -18.68 -18.61 3.01
C PRO A 11 -17.47 -18.51 3.96
N VAL A 12 -16.26 -18.24 3.42
CA VAL A 12 -15.02 -18.12 4.20
C VAL A 12 -14.90 -16.73 4.82
N LEU A 13 -15.28 -15.67 4.10
CA LEU A 13 -15.23 -14.29 4.62
C LEU A 13 -16.42 -13.95 5.54
N LYS A 14 -17.55 -14.61 5.38
CA LYS A 14 -18.76 -14.34 6.16
C LYS A 14 -18.57 -14.40 7.69
N PRO A 15 -17.88 -15.39 8.27
CA PRO A 15 -17.58 -15.42 9.71
C PRO A 15 -16.69 -14.24 10.14
N LEU A 16 -15.72 -13.83 9.31
CA LEU A 16 -14.82 -12.73 9.61
C LEU A 16 -15.56 -11.39 9.65
N LEU A 17 -16.50 -11.18 8.74
CA LEU A 17 -17.35 -9.98 8.73
C LEU A 17 -18.21 -9.86 10.00
N LYS A 18 -18.63 -10.97 10.59
CA LYS A 18 -19.38 -10.97 11.85
C LYS A 18 -18.50 -10.65 13.06
N LYS A 19 -17.24 -11.08 13.04
CA LYS A 19 -16.28 -10.92 14.14
C LYS A 19 -15.72 -9.49 14.23
N HIS A 20 -15.67 -8.75 13.13
CA HIS A 20 -14.99 -7.47 13.06
C HIS A 20 -15.94 -6.31 12.75
N SER A 21 -15.67 -5.16 13.37
CA SER A 21 -16.36 -3.91 13.03
C SER A 21 -16.08 -3.52 11.58
N PRO A 22 -17.04 -2.85 10.92
CA PRO A 22 -16.87 -2.38 9.56
C PRO A 22 -15.65 -1.47 9.38
N PHE A 23 -15.07 -1.51 8.17
CA PHE A 23 -13.94 -0.66 7.79
C PHE A 23 -14.42 0.60 7.08
N GLU A 24 -13.67 1.66 7.28
CA GLU A 24 -13.72 2.87 6.46
C GLU A 24 -12.36 3.08 5.79
N LEU A 25 -12.35 3.27 4.48
CA LEU A 25 -11.13 3.61 3.76
C LEU A 25 -10.87 5.11 3.90
N LYS A 26 -9.65 5.45 4.33
CA LYS A 26 -9.22 6.85 4.47
C LYS A 26 -8.51 7.29 3.19
N LYS A 27 -8.70 8.58 2.83
CA LYS A 27 -7.98 9.22 1.74
C LYS A 27 -6.93 10.16 2.31
N GLN A 28 -5.74 10.16 1.70
CA GLN A 28 -4.67 11.08 2.03
C GLN A 28 -4.62 12.19 0.99
N LYS A 29 -4.26 13.40 1.40
CA LYS A 29 -4.11 14.53 0.47
C LYS A 29 -2.81 14.43 -0.31
N GLU A 30 -1.72 14.13 0.38
CA GLU A 30 -0.37 14.16 -0.16
C GLU A 30 0.13 12.73 -0.45
N LEU A 31 -0.13 12.24 -1.67
CA LEU A 31 0.19 10.86 -2.06
C LEU A 31 1.70 10.62 -2.18
N TYR A 32 2.47 11.63 -2.64
CA TYR A 32 3.93 11.56 -2.65
C TYR A 32 4.51 11.34 -1.24
N LEU A 33 3.93 12.02 -0.24
CA LEU A 33 4.37 11.89 1.14
C LEU A 33 4.04 10.50 1.71
N TYR A 34 2.88 9.94 1.32
CA TYR A 34 2.56 8.54 1.65
C TYR A 34 3.61 7.57 1.10
N LEU A 35 4.04 7.74 -0.17
CA LEU A 35 5.11 6.91 -0.76
C LEU A 35 6.45 7.11 -0.05
N CYS A 36 6.83 8.34 0.26
CA CYS A 36 8.04 8.61 1.04
C CYS A 36 8.01 7.86 2.37
N PHE A 37 6.90 7.94 3.13
CA PHE A 37 6.76 7.24 4.39
C PHE A 37 6.72 5.72 4.24
N SER A 38 6.13 5.21 3.17
CA SER A 38 6.15 3.78 2.85
C SER A 38 7.59 3.30 2.65
N ILE A 39 8.37 4.00 1.82
CA ILE A 39 9.79 3.70 1.56
C ILE A 39 10.61 3.76 2.86
N MET A 40 10.43 4.81 3.68
CA MET A 40 11.14 4.95 4.95
C MET A 40 10.87 3.78 5.89
N SER A 41 9.66 3.22 5.86
CA SER A 41 9.22 2.15 6.76
C SER A 41 9.66 0.74 6.33
N GLN A 42 10.07 0.54 5.07
CA GLN A 42 10.47 -0.77 4.55
C GLN A 42 11.55 -1.42 5.44
N GLN A 43 11.35 -2.70 5.80
CA GLN A 43 12.30 -3.51 6.60
C GLN A 43 12.64 -2.92 7.99
N LEU A 44 11.77 -2.10 8.55
CA LEU A 44 11.92 -1.53 9.88
C LEU A 44 10.76 -1.91 10.79
N SER A 45 11.04 -1.96 12.11
CA SER A 45 9.95 -2.05 13.08
C SER A 45 9.13 -0.76 13.08
N THR A 46 7.87 -0.85 13.49
CA THR A 46 6.97 0.31 13.59
C THR A 46 7.56 1.44 14.44
N LYS A 47 8.24 1.10 15.55
CA LYS A 47 8.89 2.07 16.44
C LYS A 47 10.00 2.83 15.73
N VAL A 48 10.90 2.13 15.02
CA VAL A 48 12.02 2.77 14.30
C VAL A 48 11.48 3.60 13.13
N ALA A 49 10.51 3.08 12.37
CA ALA A 49 9.88 3.80 11.28
C ALA A 49 9.23 5.11 11.74
N SER A 50 8.56 5.13 12.91
CA SER A 50 7.93 6.34 13.44
C SER A 50 8.97 7.40 13.83
N VAL A 51 10.11 7.00 14.40
CA VAL A 51 11.22 7.91 14.73
C VAL A 51 11.80 8.57 13.47
N ILE A 52 12.06 7.78 12.43
CA ILE A 52 12.59 8.30 11.16
C ILE A 52 11.59 9.25 10.50
N LYS A 53 10.30 8.89 10.45
CA LYS A 53 9.24 9.76 9.92
C LYS A 53 9.17 11.09 10.68
N LYS A 54 9.24 11.04 12.02
CA LYS A 54 9.25 12.25 12.82
C LYS A 54 10.45 13.14 12.46
N ARG A 55 11.67 12.59 12.46
CA ARG A 55 12.88 13.33 12.08
C ARG A 55 12.79 13.93 10.69
N PHE A 56 12.21 13.19 9.75
CA PHE A 56 11.98 13.67 8.39
C PHE A 56 11.03 14.88 8.39
N LEU A 57 9.91 14.82 9.11
CA LEU A 57 8.99 15.94 9.21
C LEU A 57 9.61 17.14 9.90
N ASP A 58 10.42 16.92 10.94
CA ASP A 58 11.10 17.98 11.70
C ASP A 58 12.09 18.79 10.82
N LEU A 59 12.61 18.18 9.71
CA LEU A 59 13.46 18.92 8.75
C LEU A 59 12.71 20.02 7.97
N TYR A 60 11.39 19.97 7.94
CA TYR A 60 10.52 20.79 7.09
C TYR A 60 9.35 21.41 7.85
N ASP A 61 9.51 21.61 9.17
CA ASP A 61 8.47 22.15 10.05
C ASP A 61 7.12 21.42 9.92
N GLY A 62 7.18 20.09 9.71
CA GLY A 62 6.02 19.23 9.59
C GLY A 62 5.35 19.19 8.20
N LYS A 63 5.81 20.00 7.25
CA LYS A 63 5.17 20.13 5.92
C LYS A 63 6.19 20.08 4.76
N PRO A 64 6.85 18.92 4.54
CA PRO A 64 7.78 18.78 3.42
C PRO A 64 7.07 18.96 2.08
N THR A 65 7.63 19.80 1.23
CA THR A 65 7.21 19.89 -0.18
C THR A 65 8.12 19.04 -1.07
N PRO A 66 7.68 18.59 -2.26
CA PRO A 66 8.53 17.85 -3.17
C PRO A 66 9.80 18.62 -3.56
N ALA A 67 9.72 19.92 -3.77
CA ALA A 67 10.89 20.76 -4.06
C ALA A 67 11.90 20.76 -2.91
N GLN A 68 11.46 21.00 -1.68
CA GLN A 68 12.34 20.97 -0.51
C GLN A 68 13.00 19.61 -0.31
N ILE A 69 12.27 18.50 -0.53
CA ILE A 69 12.82 17.14 -0.43
C ILE A 69 13.94 16.95 -1.46
N LEU A 70 13.74 17.40 -2.69
CA LEU A 70 14.70 17.27 -3.79
C LEU A 70 15.96 18.10 -3.56
N GLU A 71 15.79 19.32 -3.03
CA GLU A 71 16.89 20.26 -2.73
C GLU A 71 17.66 19.88 -1.45
N THR A 72 17.10 19.02 -0.59
CA THR A 72 17.75 18.63 0.64
C THR A 72 19.03 17.81 0.35
N PRO A 73 20.20 18.23 0.88
CA PRO A 73 21.45 17.51 0.67
C PRO A 73 21.33 16.03 1.09
N PHE A 74 21.97 15.16 0.31
CA PHE A 74 21.98 13.72 0.53
C PHE A 74 22.38 13.37 1.98
N GLU A 75 23.44 13.96 2.50
CA GLU A 75 23.94 13.69 3.84
C GLU A 75 22.96 14.12 4.95
N LYS A 76 22.14 15.16 4.70
CA LYS A 76 21.12 15.58 5.65
C LYS A 76 20.01 14.55 5.76
N LEU A 77 19.58 13.97 4.63
CA LEU A 77 18.61 12.85 4.61
C LEU A 77 19.22 11.56 5.17
N ARG A 78 20.52 11.33 4.98
CA ARG A 78 21.23 10.24 5.64
C ARG A 78 21.22 10.39 7.16
N GLY A 79 21.47 11.60 7.64
CA GLY A 79 21.58 11.94 9.06
C GLY A 79 20.32 11.64 9.88
N ILE A 80 19.13 11.63 9.25
CA ILE A 80 17.90 11.24 9.95
C ILE A 80 17.73 9.71 10.11
N GLY A 81 18.62 8.90 9.51
CA GLY A 81 18.64 7.44 9.64
C GLY A 81 18.19 6.69 8.38
N LEU A 82 18.14 7.34 7.20
CA LEU A 82 17.85 6.67 5.95
C LEU A 82 19.09 5.94 5.40
N SER A 83 18.91 4.78 4.75
CA SER A 83 19.96 4.16 3.95
C SER A 83 20.20 4.96 2.67
N ASN A 84 21.34 4.79 2.02
CA ASN A 84 21.65 5.46 0.74
C ASN A 84 20.55 5.22 -0.31
N ALA A 85 20.08 3.97 -0.41
CA ALA A 85 19.01 3.62 -1.33
C ALA A 85 17.70 4.37 -1.01
N LYS A 86 17.31 4.43 0.27
CA LYS A 86 16.09 5.13 0.70
C LYS A 86 16.15 6.64 0.46
N VAL A 87 17.32 7.28 0.64
CA VAL A 87 17.49 8.70 0.27
C VAL A 87 17.18 8.91 -1.21
N ASN A 88 17.83 8.13 -2.08
CA ASN A 88 17.58 8.22 -3.53
C ASN A 88 16.12 7.94 -3.89
N TYR A 89 15.48 6.96 -3.25
CA TYR A 89 14.09 6.62 -3.54
C TYR A 89 13.12 7.72 -3.12
N VAL A 90 13.33 8.33 -1.96
CA VAL A 90 12.53 9.48 -1.49
C VAL A 90 12.68 10.68 -2.43
N GLN A 91 13.91 10.96 -2.88
CA GLN A 91 14.16 12.03 -3.87
C GLN A 91 13.55 11.69 -5.24
N ASN A 92 13.56 10.43 -5.68
CA ASN A 92 12.88 10.02 -6.92
C ASN A 92 11.36 10.23 -6.84
N VAL A 93 10.73 9.94 -5.70
CA VAL A 93 9.31 10.23 -5.48
C VAL A 93 9.03 11.73 -5.59
N ALA A 94 9.86 12.56 -4.94
CA ALA A 94 9.73 14.02 -5.00
C ALA A 94 9.89 14.57 -6.42
N ARG A 95 10.88 14.07 -7.16
CA ARG A 95 11.12 14.43 -8.57
C ARG A 95 9.92 14.05 -9.45
N PHE A 96 9.42 12.83 -9.31
CA PHE A 96 8.27 12.36 -10.08
C PHE A 96 7.02 13.21 -9.84
N GLU A 97 6.77 13.60 -8.57
CA GLU A 97 5.66 14.49 -8.25
C GLU A 97 5.79 15.85 -8.94
N LEU A 98 7.00 16.42 -9.01
CA LEU A 98 7.24 17.71 -9.69
C LEU A 98 7.11 17.61 -11.21
N GLU A 99 7.63 16.54 -11.81
CA GLU A 99 7.70 16.37 -13.26
C GLU A 99 6.40 15.86 -13.88
N LYS A 100 5.74 14.92 -13.23
CA LYS A 100 4.58 14.18 -13.77
C LYS A 100 3.31 14.33 -12.93
N GLY A 101 3.47 14.56 -11.61
CA GLY A 101 2.38 14.57 -10.65
C GLY A 101 1.86 13.18 -10.29
N MET A 102 1.32 13.04 -9.07
CA MET A 102 0.61 11.83 -8.61
C MET A 102 -0.62 12.18 -7.76
N GLY A 103 -1.16 13.36 -7.94
CA GLY A 103 -2.33 13.81 -7.19
C GLY A 103 -3.56 12.93 -7.43
N ALA A 104 -4.45 12.87 -6.43
CA ALA A 104 -5.65 12.03 -6.48
C ALA A 104 -6.56 12.36 -7.69
N SER A 105 -6.62 13.62 -8.14
CA SER A 105 -7.38 14.03 -9.33
C SER A 105 -6.87 13.39 -10.63
N LEU A 106 -5.57 13.13 -10.73
CA LEU A 106 -4.95 12.43 -11.85
C LEU A 106 -5.17 10.92 -11.72
N LEU A 107 -4.77 10.34 -10.59
CA LEU A 107 -4.79 8.89 -10.42
C LEU A 107 -6.22 8.31 -10.42
N ASN A 108 -7.23 9.08 -9.98
CA ASN A 108 -8.62 8.60 -10.02
C ASN A 108 -9.19 8.42 -11.44
N LYS A 109 -8.54 8.97 -12.45
CA LYS A 109 -8.94 8.80 -13.87
C LYS A 109 -8.35 7.54 -14.49
N MET A 110 -7.43 6.87 -13.81
CA MET A 110 -6.70 5.68 -14.29
C MET A 110 -7.30 4.41 -13.70
N GLU A 111 -7.24 3.31 -14.43
CA GLU A 111 -7.49 1.97 -13.91
C GLU A 111 -6.36 1.51 -12.99
N ASN A 112 -6.59 0.46 -12.18
CA ASN A 112 -5.59 -0.01 -11.20
C ASN A 112 -4.25 -0.39 -11.85
N GLU A 113 -4.27 -1.09 -12.97
CA GLU A 113 -3.05 -1.50 -13.68
C GLU A 113 -2.34 -0.32 -14.33
N GLU A 114 -3.08 0.72 -14.76
CA GLU A 114 -2.48 1.95 -15.27
C GLU A 114 -1.75 2.71 -14.15
N ILE A 115 -2.34 2.80 -12.95
CA ILE A 115 -1.67 3.39 -11.78
C ILE A 115 -0.41 2.59 -11.42
N ILE A 116 -0.47 1.26 -11.46
CA ILE A 116 0.68 0.41 -11.17
C ILE A 116 1.79 0.68 -12.19
N SER A 117 1.48 0.68 -13.47
CA SER A 117 2.46 0.98 -14.53
C SER A 117 3.06 2.37 -14.34
N TYR A 118 2.23 3.37 -14.06
CA TYR A 118 2.63 4.77 -13.90
C TYR A 118 3.56 4.98 -12.69
N LEU A 119 3.18 4.47 -11.51
CA LEU A 119 3.96 4.71 -10.30
C LEU A 119 5.19 3.79 -10.16
N THR A 120 5.21 2.64 -10.83
CA THR A 120 6.40 1.76 -10.83
C THR A 120 7.54 2.29 -11.70
N GLU A 121 7.34 3.35 -12.49
CA GLU A 121 8.43 4.10 -13.13
C GLU A 121 9.35 4.76 -12.06
N ILE A 122 8.83 5.02 -10.86
CA ILE A 122 9.61 5.58 -9.76
C ILE A 122 10.54 4.51 -9.21
N LYS A 123 11.85 4.66 -9.41
CA LYS A 123 12.83 3.73 -8.84
C LYS A 123 12.72 3.70 -7.31
N GLY A 124 12.38 2.56 -6.76
CA GLY A 124 12.13 2.35 -5.33
C GLY A 124 10.66 2.11 -4.99
N VAL A 125 9.76 2.30 -5.95
CA VAL A 125 8.32 2.00 -5.83
C VAL A 125 8.00 0.75 -6.66
N GLY A 126 7.59 -0.32 -5.99
CA GLY A 126 7.16 -1.55 -6.65
C GLY A 126 5.64 -1.70 -6.67
N ARG A 127 5.16 -2.75 -7.36
CA ARG A 127 3.74 -3.10 -7.45
C ARG A 127 3.06 -3.12 -6.08
N TRP A 128 3.62 -3.86 -5.12
CA TRP A 128 3.06 -3.95 -3.77
C TRP A 128 2.92 -2.58 -3.08
N THR A 129 3.93 -1.71 -3.20
CA THR A 129 3.89 -0.36 -2.62
C THR A 129 2.79 0.48 -3.26
N THR A 130 2.58 0.33 -4.58
CA THR A 130 1.50 1.01 -5.31
C THR A 130 0.12 0.48 -4.90
N GLU A 131 -0.04 -0.84 -4.74
CA GLU A 131 -1.27 -1.45 -4.22
C GLU A 131 -1.62 -0.91 -2.82
N MET A 132 -0.63 -0.78 -1.94
CA MET A 132 -0.81 -0.17 -0.61
C MET A 132 -1.22 1.30 -0.71
N LEU A 133 -0.63 2.08 -1.61
CA LEU A 133 -1.05 3.47 -1.84
C LEU A 133 -2.50 3.53 -2.31
N MET A 134 -2.90 2.69 -3.26
CA MET A 134 -4.27 2.65 -3.76
C MET A 134 -5.28 2.32 -2.65
N MET A 135 -4.97 1.35 -1.79
CA MET A 135 -5.85 0.96 -0.68
C MET A 135 -5.91 2.00 0.42
N PHE A 136 -4.75 2.47 0.92
CA PHE A 136 -4.64 3.21 2.18
C PHE A 136 -4.50 4.73 2.03
N ALA A 137 -4.18 5.21 0.82
CA ALA A 137 -4.03 6.64 0.57
C ALA A 137 -5.04 7.16 -0.47
N LEU A 138 -5.31 6.41 -1.52
CA LEU A 138 -6.29 6.78 -2.53
C LEU A 138 -7.71 6.32 -2.16
N GLY A 139 -7.84 5.33 -1.28
CA GLY A 139 -9.11 4.79 -0.80
C GLY A 139 -9.87 3.99 -1.85
N ARG A 140 -9.16 3.28 -2.75
CA ARG A 140 -9.79 2.41 -3.74
C ARG A 140 -10.37 1.16 -3.10
N GLU A 141 -11.64 0.88 -3.38
CA GLU A 141 -12.37 -0.24 -2.80
C GLU A 141 -12.02 -1.59 -3.43
N ASP A 142 -11.52 -1.57 -4.68
CA ASP A 142 -11.33 -2.80 -5.47
C ASP A 142 -9.87 -3.03 -5.87
N VAL A 143 -8.99 -3.18 -4.88
CA VAL A 143 -7.57 -3.53 -5.06
C VAL A 143 -7.31 -4.88 -4.40
N PHE A 144 -6.57 -5.76 -5.09
CA PHE A 144 -6.09 -7.04 -4.56
C PHE A 144 -4.57 -7.10 -4.65
N ALA A 145 -3.90 -7.41 -3.54
CA ALA A 145 -2.45 -7.48 -3.44
C ALA A 145 -1.98 -8.95 -3.31
N PRO A 146 -1.88 -9.71 -4.41
CA PRO A 146 -1.57 -11.14 -4.36
C PRO A 146 -0.15 -11.44 -3.91
N ASP A 147 0.78 -10.49 -4.04
CA ASP A 147 2.17 -10.65 -3.62
C ASP A 147 2.40 -10.31 -2.14
N ASP A 148 1.39 -9.82 -1.43
CA ASP A 148 1.46 -9.59 0.01
C ASP A 148 1.52 -10.90 0.79
N LEU A 149 2.57 -11.06 1.62
CA LEU A 149 2.78 -12.30 2.38
C LEU A 149 1.68 -12.57 3.40
N GLY A 150 1.14 -11.53 4.03
CA GLY A 150 0.03 -11.66 4.99
C GLY A 150 -1.24 -12.17 4.31
N ILE A 151 -1.56 -11.61 3.14
CA ILE A 151 -2.70 -12.06 2.32
C ILE A 151 -2.48 -13.49 1.85
N GLN A 152 -1.28 -13.85 1.37
CA GLN A 152 -0.97 -15.21 0.95
C GLN A 152 -1.18 -16.21 2.10
N GLN A 153 -0.61 -15.93 3.27
CA GLN A 153 -0.75 -16.80 4.45
C GLN A 153 -2.21 -16.95 4.91
N ALA A 154 -2.95 -15.84 4.94
CA ALA A 154 -4.37 -15.87 5.29
C ALA A 154 -5.19 -16.69 4.29
N MET A 155 -4.97 -16.51 3.00
CA MET A 155 -5.70 -17.27 1.98
C MET A 155 -5.32 -18.75 1.97
N ILE A 156 -4.04 -19.09 2.18
CA ILE A 156 -3.60 -20.49 2.34
C ILE A 156 -4.35 -21.15 3.50
N GLY A 157 -4.39 -20.51 4.67
CA GLY A 157 -5.06 -21.05 5.85
C GLY A 157 -6.58 -21.16 5.68
N LEU A 158 -7.23 -20.07 5.29
CA LEU A 158 -8.68 -19.97 5.22
C LEU A 158 -9.31 -20.80 4.08
N TYR A 159 -8.66 -20.80 2.90
CA TYR A 159 -9.17 -21.51 1.70
C TYR A 159 -8.49 -22.86 1.48
N SER A 160 -7.65 -23.31 2.45
CA SER A 160 -6.93 -24.60 2.39
C SER A 160 -6.15 -24.78 1.08
N LEU A 161 -5.50 -23.70 0.61
CA LEU A 161 -4.78 -23.71 -0.65
C LEU A 161 -3.45 -24.51 -0.50
N ARG A 162 -3.28 -25.55 -1.33
CA ARG A 162 -2.10 -26.41 -1.32
C ARG A 162 -1.42 -26.37 -2.67
N HIS A 163 -0.52 -25.42 -2.87
CA HIS A 163 0.27 -25.34 -4.11
C HIS A 163 1.76 -25.30 -3.81
N ARG A 164 2.53 -26.22 -4.43
CA ARG A 164 4.00 -26.24 -4.32
C ARG A 164 4.68 -25.14 -5.16
N LYS A 165 4.02 -24.67 -6.24
CA LYS A 165 4.54 -23.64 -7.13
C LYS A 165 3.85 -22.29 -6.84
N LYS A 166 4.66 -21.27 -6.53
CA LYS A 166 4.17 -19.91 -6.23
C LYS A 166 3.22 -19.37 -7.32
N LYS A 167 3.56 -19.57 -8.59
CA LYS A 167 2.73 -19.12 -9.72
C LYS A 167 1.30 -19.67 -9.65
N LEU A 168 1.14 -20.97 -9.43
CA LEU A 168 -0.19 -21.59 -9.32
C LEU A 168 -0.96 -21.12 -8.08
N LEU A 169 -0.28 -20.87 -6.97
CA LEU A 169 -0.89 -20.26 -5.79
C LEU A 169 -1.47 -18.89 -6.11
N LEU A 170 -0.67 -18.01 -6.71
CA LEU A 170 -1.08 -16.65 -7.05
C LEU A 170 -2.24 -16.63 -8.06
N GLU A 171 -2.22 -17.53 -9.06
CA GLU A 171 -3.33 -17.68 -10.01
C GLU A 171 -4.62 -18.10 -9.29
N LYS A 172 -4.54 -19.08 -8.39
CA LYS A 172 -5.71 -19.53 -7.61
C LYS A 172 -6.25 -18.43 -6.70
N MET A 173 -5.37 -17.68 -6.02
CA MET A 173 -5.76 -16.54 -5.20
C MET A 173 -6.46 -15.47 -6.02
N LYS A 174 -5.93 -15.13 -7.20
CA LYS A 174 -6.56 -14.19 -8.13
C LYS A 174 -7.95 -14.67 -8.56
N GLN A 175 -8.12 -15.95 -8.90
CA GLN A 175 -9.43 -16.52 -9.24
C GLN A 175 -10.44 -16.39 -8.10
N ILE A 176 -10.03 -16.72 -6.86
CA ILE A 176 -10.89 -16.57 -5.68
C ILE A 176 -11.26 -15.09 -5.50
N SER A 177 -10.33 -14.16 -5.66
CA SER A 177 -10.56 -12.74 -5.44
C SER A 177 -11.54 -12.10 -6.43
N LEU A 178 -11.81 -12.73 -7.59
CA LEU A 178 -12.77 -12.20 -8.57
C LEU A 178 -14.18 -12.05 -7.99
N GLN A 179 -14.60 -12.98 -7.14
CA GLN A 179 -15.93 -12.92 -6.50
C GLN A 179 -16.06 -11.77 -5.47
N TRP A 180 -14.94 -11.19 -5.00
CA TRP A 180 -14.94 -10.08 -4.05
C TRP A 180 -15.07 -8.70 -4.72
N SER A 181 -14.84 -8.63 -6.04
CA SER A 181 -15.01 -7.39 -6.79
C SER A 181 -16.48 -6.92 -6.70
N PRO A 182 -16.72 -5.62 -6.50
CA PRO A 182 -15.79 -4.49 -6.51
C PRO A 182 -15.24 -4.09 -5.13
N TYR A 183 -15.11 -5.02 -4.19
CA TYR A 183 -14.73 -4.76 -2.79
C TYR A 183 -13.48 -5.53 -2.33
N ARG A 184 -12.55 -5.83 -3.24
CA ARG A 184 -11.34 -6.63 -2.95
C ARG A 184 -10.45 -6.01 -1.87
N THR A 185 -10.39 -4.69 -1.74
CA THR A 185 -9.67 -4.01 -0.65
C THR A 185 -10.19 -4.42 0.71
N TYR A 186 -11.50 -4.45 0.89
CA TYR A 186 -12.11 -4.85 2.17
C TYR A 186 -11.88 -6.34 2.48
N ALA A 187 -11.84 -7.19 1.47
CA ALA A 187 -11.44 -8.59 1.65
C ALA A 187 -9.98 -8.71 2.12
N CYS A 188 -9.05 -7.94 1.53
CA CYS A 188 -7.66 -7.88 1.99
C CYS A 188 -7.56 -7.43 3.45
N LEU A 189 -8.33 -6.41 3.85
CA LEU A 189 -8.36 -5.93 5.25
C LEU A 189 -8.87 -7.00 6.23
N LEU A 190 -9.86 -7.80 5.83
CA LEU A 190 -10.34 -8.94 6.63
C LEU A 190 -9.28 -10.04 6.76
N LEU A 191 -8.58 -10.35 5.66
CA LEU A 191 -7.51 -11.36 5.63
C LEU A 191 -6.35 -10.96 6.56
N TRP A 192 -5.91 -9.71 6.54
CA TRP A 192 -4.88 -9.23 7.47
C TRP A 192 -5.35 -9.31 8.93
N ARG A 193 -6.57 -8.86 9.24
CA ARG A 193 -7.10 -8.97 10.62
C ARG A 193 -7.18 -10.41 11.11
N TRP A 194 -7.56 -11.34 10.24
CA TRP A 194 -7.58 -12.76 10.60
C TRP A 194 -6.19 -13.29 10.91
N LYS A 195 -5.19 -12.89 10.13
CA LYS A 195 -3.81 -13.32 10.32
C LYS A 195 -3.21 -12.77 11.62
N ASP A 196 -3.59 -11.56 12.03
CA ASP A 196 -3.04 -10.86 13.18
C ASP A 196 -3.81 -11.17 14.50
N SER A 197 -4.88 -11.99 14.43
CA SER A 197 -5.71 -12.42 15.57
C SER A 197 -5.35 -13.81 16.05
#